data_14e1a15dcc25e5d4f09f1c19544e74f3
#
_entry.id   14e1a15dcc25e5d4f09f1c19544e74f3
#
_cell.length_a   1.000
_cell.length_b   1.000
_cell.length_c   1.000
_cell.angle_alpha   90.00
_cell.angle_beta   90.00
_cell.angle_gamma   90.00
#
_symmetry.space_group_name_H-M   'P 1'
#
loop_
_entity.id
_entity.type
_entity.pdbx_description
1 polymer ?
#
loop_
_entity_poly.entity_id
_entity_poly.type
_entity_poly.pdbx_seq_one_letter_code
_entity_poly.pdbx_strand_id
1 'polypeptide(L)'
;LLPPIFCMLHMKLTMLGTGNALVTECYNTCFVLEENEKYFMVDGGGGSAILHQLKHAGFNWMDMREIFITHKHIDHLIGIIWMIRMICQNMNSGKYEGEATIYGHAEVISLLHNLVEQLLPKKQSRFIGDRLHLVCVSDAETRTINDRNVTFFDIESTKAKQFGFSMELNSGKKLVCCGDEPYNDCEKPYVEGCEWLLHEAFCLYSERDLFSPYEKHHSTVKDACELAQKLHVPNLVLYHTEDKNIQNRKELYSAEGESYFSGNLYIPNDLESIEIV
;
A
#
# COMPACT_ATOMS: atom_id res chain seq x y z
N LEU A 1 -10.71 -43.01 -0.24
CA LEU A 1 -10.44 -41.73 -0.92
C LEU A 1 -10.77 -40.62 0.05
N LEU A 2 -9.74 -40.03 0.67
CA LEU A 2 -9.87 -38.81 1.46
C LEU A 2 -10.23 -37.68 0.47
N PRO A 3 -11.16 -36.76 0.83
CA PRO A 3 -11.41 -35.58 0.00
C PRO A 3 -10.13 -34.77 -0.11
N PRO A 4 -9.91 -34.08 -1.24
CA PRO A 4 -8.75 -33.20 -1.36
C PRO A 4 -8.79 -32.18 -0.21
N ILE A 5 -7.70 -32.07 0.52
CA ILE A 5 -7.47 -30.98 1.46
C ILE A 5 -7.47 -29.73 0.58
N PHE A 6 -8.59 -29.01 0.55
CA PHE A 6 -8.61 -27.63 0.07
C PHE A 6 -7.67 -26.87 1.01
N CYS A 7 -6.42 -26.72 0.59
CA CYS A 7 -5.57 -25.68 1.16
C CYS A 7 -6.33 -24.38 0.89
N MET A 8 -6.97 -23.82 1.91
CA MET A 8 -7.51 -22.47 1.79
C MET A 8 -6.30 -21.59 1.54
N LEU A 9 -6.17 -21.13 0.30
CA LEU A 9 -5.10 -20.22 -0.08
C LEU A 9 -5.43 -18.86 0.56
N HIS A 10 -4.70 -18.55 1.62
CA HIS A 10 -4.84 -17.29 2.32
C HIS A 10 -4.04 -16.22 1.56
N MET A 11 -4.61 -15.03 1.48
CA MET A 11 -3.88 -13.86 1.03
C MET A 11 -2.92 -13.44 2.14
N LYS A 12 -1.72 -13.00 1.80
CA LYS A 12 -0.73 -12.49 2.75
C LYS A 12 -0.42 -11.04 2.44
N LEU A 13 -0.52 -10.18 3.44
CA LEU A 13 -0.05 -8.80 3.41
C LEU A 13 1.36 -8.75 3.99
N THR A 14 2.34 -8.30 3.21
CA THR A 14 3.71 -8.05 3.70
C THR A 14 4.01 -6.56 3.62
N MET A 15 4.23 -5.93 4.77
CA MET A 15 4.64 -4.52 4.83
C MET A 15 6.12 -4.41 4.48
N LEU A 16 6.45 -3.80 3.35
CA LEU A 16 7.84 -3.53 2.97
C LEU A 16 8.40 -2.32 3.71
N GLY A 17 7.54 -1.36 4.02
CA GLY A 17 7.85 -0.19 4.80
C GLY A 17 6.61 0.31 5.54
N THR A 18 6.79 0.90 6.71
CA THR A 18 5.71 1.29 7.63
C THR A 18 5.73 2.75 8.04
N GLY A 19 6.77 3.49 7.66
CA GLY A 19 7.01 4.85 8.12
C GLY A 19 6.43 5.94 7.22
N ASN A 20 6.26 7.12 7.79
CA ASN A 20 5.87 8.34 7.06
C ASN A 20 7.05 8.93 6.25
N ALA A 21 6.86 10.11 5.65
CA ALA A 21 7.84 10.76 4.77
C ALA A 21 9.20 11.09 5.45
N LEU A 22 9.24 11.30 6.76
CA LEU A 22 10.42 11.83 7.46
C LEU A 22 11.17 10.78 8.30
N VAL A 23 10.78 9.51 8.21
CA VAL A 23 11.43 8.44 8.97
C VAL A 23 12.85 8.15 8.50
N THR A 24 13.69 7.71 9.44
CA THR A 24 15.08 7.32 9.20
C THR A 24 15.41 5.92 9.71
N GLU A 25 14.59 5.37 10.62
CA GLU A 25 14.79 4.09 11.28
C GLU A 25 13.95 2.95 10.67
N CYS A 26 13.03 3.29 9.76
CA CYS A 26 12.24 2.33 8.98
C CYS A 26 12.09 2.84 7.54
N TYR A 27 11.52 2.00 6.66
CA TYR A 27 11.27 2.39 5.28
C TYR A 27 9.89 3.06 5.14
N ASN A 28 9.75 3.92 4.12
CA ASN A 28 8.48 4.58 3.84
C ASN A 28 7.41 3.59 3.43
N THR A 29 6.15 3.94 3.70
CA THR A 29 5.00 3.06 3.53
C THR A 29 4.91 2.47 2.12
N CYS A 30 4.96 1.17 2.04
CA CYS A 30 4.64 0.37 0.86
C CYS A 30 4.46 -1.10 1.27
N PHE A 31 3.70 -1.86 0.51
CA PHE A 31 3.39 -3.25 0.85
C PHE A 31 3.09 -4.12 -0.37
N VAL A 32 3.05 -5.42 -0.16
CA VAL A 32 2.66 -6.43 -1.16
C VAL A 32 1.52 -7.27 -0.61
N LEU A 33 0.48 -7.43 -1.40
CA LEU A 33 -0.54 -8.46 -1.24
C LEU A 33 -0.16 -9.64 -2.13
N GLU A 34 0.01 -10.81 -1.51
CA GLU A 34 0.41 -12.05 -2.17
C GLU A 34 -0.71 -13.09 -2.08
N GLU A 35 -1.06 -13.69 -3.20
CA GLU A 35 -1.95 -14.84 -3.26
C GLU A 35 -1.60 -15.71 -4.46
N ASN A 36 -1.40 -17.02 -4.25
CA ASN A 36 -1.09 -17.96 -5.33
C ASN A 36 0.13 -17.57 -6.19
N GLU A 37 1.20 -17.10 -5.58
CA GLU A 37 2.40 -16.61 -6.26
C GLU A 37 2.14 -15.42 -7.21
N LYS A 38 1.01 -14.73 -7.03
CA LYS A 38 0.67 -13.48 -7.68
C LYS A 38 0.79 -12.35 -6.68
N TYR A 39 1.34 -11.23 -7.11
CA TYR A 39 1.71 -10.12 -6.24
C TYR A 39 1.04 -8.83 -6.72
N PHE A 40 0.40 -8.12 -5.80
CA PHE A 40 -0.09 -6.77 -6.00
C PHE A 40 0.66 -5.84 -5.05
N MET A 41 1.56 -5.05 -5.61
CA MET A 41 2.39 -4.11 -4.85
C MET A 41 1.69 -2.75 -4.78
N VAL A 42 1.69 -2.14 -3.62
CA VAL A 42 1.11 -0.80 -3.39
C VAL A 42 2.20 0.13 -2.91
N ASP A 43 2.44 1.19 -3.68
CA ASP A 43 3.49 2.17 -3.52
C ASP A 43 4.92 1.59 -3.55
N GLY A 44 5.92 2.46 -3.55
CA GLY A 44 7.32 2.03 -3.68
C GLY A 44 8.26 2.61 -2.63
N GLY A 45 7.75 3.42 -1.71
CA GLY A 45 8.60 4.14 -0.77
C GLY A 45 9.46 5.21 -1.44
N GLY A 46 10.39 5.77 -0.69
CA GLY A 46 11.15 6.98 -1.05
C GLY A 46 12.39 6.76 -1.92
N GLY A 47 12.71 5.55 -2.37
CA GLY A 47 13.91 5.40 -3.19
C GLY A 47 14.35 3.98 -3.54
N SER A 48 15.64 3.81 -3.85
CA SER A 48 16.22 2.54 -4.30
C SER A 48 16.18 1.43 -3.25
N ALA A 49 15.98 1.79 -2.00
CA ALA A 49 15.87 0.83 -0.91
C ALA A 49 14.67 -0.11 -1.07
N ILE A 50 13.67 0.21 -1.92
CA ILE A 50 12.60 -0.73 -2.28
C ILE A 50 13.14 -2.08 -2.79
N LEU A 51 14.23 -2.05 -3.58
CA LEU A 51 14.85 -3.28 -4.09
C LEU A 51 15.47 -4.12 -2.97
N HIS A 52 16.00 -3.45 -1.94
CA HIS A 52 16.50 -4.10 -0.73
C HIS A 52 15.34 -4.69 0.09
N GLN A 53 14.27 -3.93 0.30
CA GLN A 53 13.08 -4.37 1.02
C GLN A 53 12.44 -5.60 0.39
N LEU A 54 12.21 -5.60 -0.92
CA LEU A 54 11.71 -6.76 -1.65
C LEU A 54 12.60 -8.00 -1.45
N LYS A 55 13.91 -7.84 -1.61
CA LYS A 55 14.86 -8.94 -1.43
C LYS A 55 14.82 -9.51 -0.01
N HIS A 56 14.76 -8.66 1.03
CA HIS A 56 14.75 -9.11 2.42
C HIS A 56 13.40 -9.70 2.84
N ALA A 57 12.32 -9.28 2.22
CA ALA A 57 11.01 -9.91 2.36
C ALA A 57 10.89 -11.24 1.59
N GLY A 58 11.94 -11.64 0.85
CA GLY A 58 11.96 -12.88 0.07
C GLY A 58 11.33 -12.77 -1.31
N PHE A 59 10.97 -11.57 -1.76
CA PHE A 59 10.38 -11.35 -3.07
C PHE A 59 11.44 -11.14 -4.15
N ASN A 60 11.17 -11.69 -5.33
CA ASN A 60 11.88 -11.29 -6.52
C ASN A 60 11.14 -10.11 -7.18
N TRP A 61 11.77 -8.96 -7.29
CA TRP A 61 11.15 -7.77 -7.87
C TRP A 61 10.66 -7.99 -9.33
N MET A 62 11.20 -8.99 -10.05
CA MET A 62 10.71 -9.35 -11.40
C MET A 62 9.30 -9.95 -11.40
N ASP A 63 8.83 -10.43 -10.25
CA ASP A 63 7.50 -11.01 -10.11
C ASP A 63 6.45 -9.97 -9.71
N MET A 64 6.87 -8.74 -9.39
CA MET A 64 6.00 -7.60 -9.13
C MET A 64 5.45 -7.03 -10.45
N ARG A 65 4.40 -7.67 -10.97
CA ARG A 65 3.82 -7.34 -12.27
C ARG A 65 2.64 -6.39 -12.21
N GLU A 66 1.98 -6.33 -11.07
CA GLU A 66 0.82 -5.50 -10.81
C GLU A 66 1.15 -4.53 -9.67
N ILE A 67 1.25 -3.24 -9.97
CA ILE A 67 1.69 -2.20 -9.04
C ILE A 67 0.65 -1.08 -9.04
N PHE A 68 0.25 -0.61 -7.87
CA PHE A 68 -0.61 0.55 -7.70
C PHE A 68 0.13 1.66 -6.97
N ILE A 69 -0.03 2.90 -7.44
CA ILE A 69 0.51 4.10 -6.81
C ILE A 69 -0.66 4.94 -6.31
N THR A 70 -0.72 5.13 -4.99
CA THR A 70 -1.78 5.88 -4.34
C THR A 70 -1.75 7.35 -4.72
N HIS A 71 -0.57 7.99 -4.68
CA HIS A 71 -0.38 9.40 -4.99
C HIS A 71 1.09 9.77 -5.31
N LYS A 72 1.34 11.05 -5.56
CA LYS A 72 2.61 11.56 -6.12
C LYS A 72 3.68 11.94 -5.10
N HIS A 73 3.46 11.83 -3.80
CA HIS A 73 4.50 12.19 -2.83
C HIS A 73 5.74 11.32 -2.98
N ILE A 74 6.88 11.89 -2.65
CA ILE A 74 8.19 11.27 -2.91
C ILE A 74 8.41 9.97 -2.15
N ASP A 75 7.83 9.86 -0.97
CA ASP A 75 7.87 8.69 -0.08
C ASP A 75 6.97 7.53 -0.53
N HIS A 76 6.19 7.71 -1.59
CA HIS A 76 5.36 6.70 -2.24
C HIS A 76 5.83 6.40 -3.67
N LEU A 77 6.22 7.43 -4.43
CA LEU A 77 6.44 7.32 -5.87
C LEU A 77 7.88 6.98 -6.27
N ILE A 78 8.90 7.48 -5.56
CA ILE A 78 10.29 7.41 -6.05
C ILE A 78 10.81 5.98 -6.16
N GLY A 79 10.40 5.10 -5.26
CA GLY A 79 10.75 3.68 -5.36
C GLY A 79 10.20 3.01 -6.62
N ILE A 80 9.04 3.46 -7.12
CA ILE A 80 8.45 2.94 -8.36
C ILE A 80 9.31 3.29 -9.58
N ILE A 81 9.97 4.45 -9.60
CA ILE A 81 10.91 4.79 -10.67
C ILE A 81 12.07 3.78 -10.72
N TRP A 82 12.54 3.34 -9.56
CA TRP A 82 13.56 2.28 -9.49
C TRP A 82 13.02 0.94 -9.96
N MET A 83 11.78 0.58 -9.62
CA MET A 83 11.12 -0.62 -10.13
C MET A 83 11.02 -0.59 -11.66
N ILE A 84 10.50 0.51 -12.23
CA ILE A 84 10.42 0.70 -13.69
C ILE A 84 11.79 0.55 -14.34
N ARG A 85 12.81 1.20 -13.77
CA ARG A 85 14.19 1.10 -14.29
C ARG A 85 14.65 -0.36 -14.34
N MET A 86 14.43 -1.12 -13.26
CA MET A 86 14.85 -2.52 -13.17
C MET A 86 14.08 -3.41 -14.14
N ILE A 87 12.76 -3.24 -14.22
CA ILE A 87 11.89 -3.98 -15.15
C ILE A 87 12.32 -3.71 -16.59
N CYS A 88 12.38 -2.46 -17.00
CA CYS A 88 12.76 -2.08 -18.38
C CYS A 88 14.18 -2.49 -18.75
N GLN A 89 15.13 -2.41 -17.81
CA GLN A 89 16.50 -2.88 -18.05
C GLN A 89 16.54 -4.39 -18.33
N ASN A 90 15.75 -5.17 -17.61
CA ASN A 90 15.72 -6.62 -17.79
C ASN A 90 14.85 -7.04 -18.98
N MET A 91 13.82 -6.29 -19.32
CA MET A 91 13.15 -6.42 -20.63
C MET A 91 14.14 -6.22 -21.79
N ASN A 92 15.00 -5.17 -21.70
CA ASN A 92 16.00 -4.88 -22.72
C ASN A 92 17.08 -5.96 -22.83
N SER A 93 17.42 -6.64 -21.75
CA SER A 93 18.42 -7.73 -21.74
C SER A 93 17.80 -9.13 -22.00
N GLY A 94 16.48 -9.21 -22.25
CA GLY A 94 15.77 -10.47 -22.48
C GLY A 94 15.61 -11.35 -21.24
N LYS A 95 15.83 -10.80 -20.04
CA LYS A 95 15.71 -11.54 -18.77
C LYS A 95 14.33 -11.43 -18.11
N TYR A 96 13.53 -10.43 -18.53
CA TYR A 96 12.16 -10.25 -18.04
C TYR A 96 11.19 -10.74 -19.12
N GLU A 97 10.40 -11.75 -18.81
CA GLU A 97 9.38 -12.30 -19.68
C GLU A 97 8.00 -11.73 -19.34
N GLY A 98 7.14 -11.54 -20.36
CA GLY A 98 5.79 -11.02 -20.18
C GLY A 98 5.73 -9.50 -19.98
N GLU A 99 4.69 -9.05 -19.31
CA GLU A 99 4.30 -7.65 -19.16
C GLU A 99 4.22 -7.26 -17.69
N ALA A 100 4.21 -5.95 -17.41
CA ALA A 100 3.93 -5.39 -16.11
C ALA A 100 2.99 -4.19 -16.26
N THR A 101 2.16 -3.95 -15.25
CA THR A 101 1.18 -2.87 -15.23
C THR A 101 1.33 -2.04 -13.97
N ILE A 102 1.32 -0.73 -14.14
CA ILE A 102 1.32 0.24 -13.05
C ILE A 102 0.05 1.07 -13.14
N TYR A 103 -0.76 0.99 -12.09
CA TYR A 103 -2.03 1.71 -11.97
C TYR A 103 -1.86 2.97 -11.13
N GLY A 104 -2.63 4.00 -11.43
CA GLY A 104 -2.73 5.22 -10.63
C GLY A 104 -3.70 6.20 -11.26
N HIS A 105 -4.07 7.23 -10.52
CA HIS A 105 -4.91 8.30 -11.09
C HIS A 105 -4.14 9.15 -12.12
N ALA A 106 -4.86 9.94 -12.92
CA ALA A 106 -4.30 10.64 -14.08
C ALA A 106 -3.06 11.51 -13.78
N GLU A 107 -3.06 12.22 -12.64
CA GLU A 107 -1.94 13.09 -12.27
C GLU A 107 -0.66 12.28 -11.99
N VAL A 108 -0.77 11.19 -11.21
CA VAL A 108 0.39 10.37 -10.86
C VAL A 108 0.94 9.63 -12.09
N ILE A 109 0.07 9.11 -12.93
CA ILE A 109 0.49 8.42 -14.16
C ILE A 109 1.18 9.39 -15.13
N SER A 110 0.64 10.60 -15.32
CA SER A 110 1.26 11.64 -16.15
C SER A 110 2.63 12.06 -15.60
N LEU A 111 2.74 12.27 -14.29
CA LEU A 111 4.02 12.61 -13.65
C LEU A 111 5.04 11.48 -13.82
N LEU A 112 4.62 10.24 -13.56
CA LEU A 112 5.48 9.06 -13.68
C LEU A 112 6.01 8.90 -15.12
N HIS A 113 5.13 9.03 -16.11
CA HIS A 113 5.52 8.99 -17.53
C HIS A 113 6.59 10.04 -17.85
N ASN A 114 6.38 11.29 -17.43
CA ASN A 114 7.33 12.38 -17.66
C ASN A 114 8.69 12.10 -16.98
N LEU A 115 8.68 11.63 -15.73
CA LEU A 115 9.91 11.34 -14.99
C LEU A 115 10.71 10.22 -15.65
N VAL A 116 10.07 9.10 -16.00
CA VAL A 116 10.78 7.97 -16.59
C VAL A 116 11.31 8.28 -17.99
N GLU A 117 10.62 9.10 -18.79
CA GLU A 117 11.13 9.55 -20.10
C GLU A 117 12.38 10.42 -19.98
N GLN A 118 12.45 11.25 -18.93
CA GLN A 118 13.60 12.12 -18.68
C GLN A 118 14.77 11.40 -18.00
N LEU A 119 14.48 10.47 -17.10
CA LEU A 119 15.49 9.81 -16.27
C LEU A 119 16.06 8.53 -16.90
N LEU A 120 15.29 7.81 -17.73
CA LEU A 120 15.72 6.54 -18.28
C LEU A 120 16.26 6.69 -19.71
N PRO A 121 17.33 5.93 -20.06
CA PRO A 121 17.79 5.84 -21.44
C PRO A 121 16.69 5.30 -22.38
N LYS A 122 16.64 5.79 -23.62
CA LYS A 122 15.66 5.37 -24.64
C LYS A 122 15.56 3.85 -24.83
N LYS A 123 16.68 3.11 -24.71
CA LYS A 123 16.68 1.63 -24.76
C LYS A 123 15.88 0.96 -23.63
N GLN A 124 15.59 1.68 -22.53
CA GLN A 124 14.76 1.23 -21.43
C GLN A 124 13.35 1.82 -21.53
N SER A 125 13.21 3.14 -21.70
CA SER A 125 11.89 3.80 -21.75
C SER A 125 11.01 3.35 -22.93
N ARG A 126 11.60 2.75 -23.99
CA ARG A 126 10.85 2.23 -25.15
C ARG A 126 9.84 1.13 -24.81
N PHE A 127 9.98 0.47 -23.65
CA PHE A 127 9.04 -0.56 -23.20
C PHE A 127 7.77 0.00 -22.57
N ILE A 128 7.75 1.32 -22.28
CA ILE A 128 6.56 1.98 -21.76
C ILE A 128 5.52 2.08 -22.89
N GLY A 129 4.33 1.57 -22.64
CA GLY A 129 3.25 1.44 -23.64
C GLY A 129 3.37 0.21 -24.54
N ASP A 130 4.47 -0.55 -24.45
CA ASP A 130 4.68 -1.82 -25.16
C ASP A 130 4.47 -3.01 -24.22
N ARG A 131 5.37 -3.20 -23.27
CA ARG A 131 5.36 -4.30 -22.28
C ARG A 131 5.24 -3.82 -20.82
N LEU A 132 5.50 -2.56 -20.58
CA LEU A 132 5.23 -1.88 -19.32
C LEU A 132 4.09 -0.89 -19.53
N HIS A 133 2.94 -1.18 -18.93
CA HIS A 133 1.73 -0.39 -19.09
C HIS A 133 1.56 0.58 -17.94
N LEU A 134 1.45 1.87 -18.22
CA LEU A 134 1.04 2.89 -17.26
C LEU A 134 -0.45 3.14 -17.45
N VAL A 135 -1.26 2.65 -16.53
CA VAL A 135 -2.73 2.61 -16.66
C VAL A 135 -3.37 3.64 -15.73
N CYS A 136 -4.06 4.59 -16.33
CA CYS A 136 -4.87 5.54 -15.59
C CYS A 136 -6.17 4.86 -15.12
N VAL A 137 -6.47 4.99 -13.82
CA VAL A 137 -7.73 4.56 -13.23
C VAL A 137 -8.54 5.79 -12.78
N SER A 138 -9.86 5.69 -12.87
CA SER A 138 -10.81 6.72 -12.47
C SER A 138 -11.43 6.39 -11.10
N ASP A 139 -12.05 7.39 -10.50
CA ASP A 139 -12.83 7.20 -9.28
C ASP A 139 -13.95 6.16 -9.51
N ALA A 140 -14.15 5.29 -8.52
CA ALA A 140 -15.06 4.15 -8.52
C ALA A 140 -14.81 3.12 -9.66
N GLU A 141 -13.68 3.19 -10.35
CA GLU A 141 -13.35 2.21 -11.40
C GLU A 141 -12.91 0.87 -10.81
N THR A 142 -13.48 -0.21 -11.31
CA THR A 142 -13.13 -1.59 -10.92
C THR A 142 -12.31 -2.25 -12.03
N ARG A 143 -11.21 -2.89 -11.64
CA ARG A 143 -10.35 -3.73 -12.49
C ARG A 143 -10.20 -5.11 -11.90
N THR A 144 -10.04 -6.11 -12.75
CA THR A 144 -9.61 -7.43 -12.30
C THR A 144 -8.09 -7.47 -12.28
N ILE A 145 -7.51 -7.62 -11.10
CA ILE A 145 -6.06 -7.70 -10.84
C ILE A 145 -5.79 -8.99 -10.07
N ASN A 146 -4.93 -9.86 -10.60
CA ASN A 146 -4.62 -11.14 -9.98
C ASN A 146 -5.87 -11.97 -9.60
N ASP A 147 -6.86 -12.02 -10.51
CA ASP A 147 -8.16 -12.69 -10.34
C ASP A 147 -9.06 -12.07 -9.25
N ARG A 148 -8.73 -10.87 -8.73
CA ARG A 148 -9.50 -10.12 -7.74
C ARG A 148 -10.12 -8.88 -8.36
N ASN A 149 -11.34 -8.54 -7.96
CA ASN A 149 -11.93 -7.25 -8.26
C ASN A 149 -11.33 -6.20 -7.32
N VAL A 150 -10.67 -5.22 -7.90
CA VAL A 150 -10.08 -4.08 -7.19
C VAL A 150 -10.78 -2.82 -7.67
N THR A 151 -11.46 -2.13 -6.77
CA THR A 151 -12.13 -0.85 -7.03
C THR A 151 -11.27 0.27 -6.48
N PHE A 152 -10.86 1.19 -7.33
CA PHE A 152 -10.10 2.38 -6.95
C PHE A 152 -11.06 3.52 -6.63
N PHE A 153 -10.75 4.34 -5.64
CA PHE A 153 -11.60 5.46 -5.26
C PHE A 153 -10.76 6.67 -4.83
N ASP A 154 -11.28 7.87 -5.15
CA ASP A 154 -10.68 9.13 -4.73
C ASP A 154 -11.02 9.38 -3.26
N ILE A 155 -10.01 9.60 -2.42
CA ILE A 155 -10.22 9.91 -1.00
C ILE A 155 -10.52 11.40 -0.76
N GLU A 156 -10.61 12.21 -1.84
CA GLU A 156 -10.81 13.66 -1.78
C GLU A 156 -9.74 14.39 -0.94
N SER A 157 -8.49 13.95 -1.07
CA SER A 157 -7.35 14.53 -0.36
C SER A 157 -7.23 16.03 -0.58
N THR A 158 -6.92 16.75 0.48
CA THR A 158 -6.75 18.22 0.46
C THR A 158 -5.33 18.66 0.12
N LYS A 159 -4.35 17.75 0.14
CA LYS A 159 -2.93 18.04 -0.16
C LYS A 159 -2.55 17.74 -1.61
N ALA A 160 -2.71 16.48 -1.99
CA ALA A 160 -2.41 15.99 -3.32
C ALA A 160 -3.43 14.92 -3.66
N LYS A 161 -3.96 14.93 -4.88
CA LYS A 161 -4.91 13.91 -5.31
C LYS A 161 -4.39 12.53 -4.97
N GLN A 162 -5.19 11.74 -4.28
CA GLN A 162 -4.84 10.43 -3.77
C GLN A 162 -6.00 9.46 -3.94
N PHE A 163 -5.68 8.23 -4.31
CA PHE A 163 -6.64 7.16 -4.41
C PHE A 163 -6.36 6.08 -3.37
N GLY A 164 -7.43 5.59 -2.75
CA GLY A 164 -7.47 4.32 -2.05
C GLY A 164 -7.93 3.19 -2.97
N PHE A 165 -8.03 1.99 -2.42
CA PHE A 165 -8.63 0.86 -3.13
C PHE A 165 -9.40 -0.07 -2.18
N SER A 166 -10.38 -0.78 -2.76
CA SER A 166 -11.13 -1.87 -2.13
C SER A 166 -10.94 -3.13 -2.95
N MET A 167 -10.44 -4.21 -2.35
CA MET A 167 -10.22 -5.50 -2.99
C MET A 167 -11.19 -6.54 -2.43
N GLU A 168 -11.88 -7.26 -3.32
CA GLU A 168 -12.75 -8.37 -2.92
C GLU A 168 -11.92 -9.60 -2.51
N LEU A 169 -12.24 -10.16 -1.35
CA LEU A 169 -11.64 -11.39 -0.82
C LEU A 169 -12.44 -12.63 -1.22
N ASN A 170 -11.84 -13.81 -1.08
CA ASN A 170 -12.53 -15.09 -1.34
C ASN A 170 -13.79 -15.29 -0.49
N SER A 171 -13.84 -14.70 0.68
CA SER A 171 -15.00 -14.71 1.59
C SER A 171 -16.19 -13.90 1.09
N GLY A 172 -16.04 -13.12 0.01
CA GLY A 172 -17.01 -12.12 -0.43
C GLY A 172 -16.98 -10.83 0.39
N LYS A 173 -16.03 -10.74 1.34
CA LYS A 173 -15.74 -9.54 2.11
C LYS A 173 -14.69 -8.69 1.40
N LYS A 174 -14.31 -7.56 1.99
CA LYS A 174 -13.38 -6.60 1.39
C LYS A 174 -12.17 -6.33 2.27
N LEU A 175 -11.01 -6.13 1.63
CA LEU A 175 -9.85 -5.45 2.18
C LEU A 175 -9.83 -4.05 1.58
N VAL A 176 -9.73 -3.03 2.43
CA VAL A 176 -9.73 -1.62 2.00
C VAL A 176 -8.48 -0.92 2.50
N CYS A 177 -7.84 -0.13 1.62
CA CYS A 177 -6.73 0.74 1.94
C CYS A 177 -7.13 2.19 1.66
N CYS A 178 -7.06 3.05 2.67
CA CYS A 178 -7.50 4.44 2.62
C CYS A 178 -6.38 5.45 2.30
N GLY A 179 -5.19 4.99 1.94
CA GLY A 179 -4.06 5.89 1.69
C GLY A 179 -3.39 6.39 2.97
N ASP A 180 -2.83 7.62 2.96
CA ASP A 180 -2.03 8.20 4.04
C ASP A 180 -2.58 9.52 4.61
N GLU A 181 -3.88 9.73 4.49
CA GLU A 181 -4.62 10.84 5.11
C GLU A 181 -5.75 10.37 6.02
N PRO A 182 -6.29 11.23 6.90
CA PRO A 182 -7.45 10.92 7.70
C PRO A 182 -8.64 10.52 6.83
N TYR A 183 -9.41 9.55 7.31
CA TYR A 183 -10.64 9.10 6.66
C TYR A 183 -11.58 10.27 6.32
N ASN A 184 -12.16 10.21 5.12
CA ASN A 184 -13.18 11.11 4.63
C ASN A 184 -14.51 10.36 4.38
N ASP A 185 -15.64 11.02 4.59
CA ASP A 185 -16.97 10.40 4.44
C ASP A 185 -17.24 9.86 3.01
N CYS A 186 -16.53 10.33 1.98
CA CYS A 186 -16.59 9.77 0.62
C CYS A 186 -16.11 8.31 0.57
N GLU A 187 -15.26 7.89 1.50
CA GLU A 187 -14.73 6.53 1.59
C GLU A 187 -15.71 5.53 2.23
N LYS A 188 -16.76 6.04 2.89
CA LYS A 188 -17.72 5.22 3.63
C LYS A 188 -18.30 4.04 2.83
N PRO A 189 -18.68 4.17 1.56
CA PRO A 189 -19.24 3.07 0.76
C PRO A 189 -18.28 1.88 0.59
N TYR A 190 -16.98 2.11 0.76
CA TYR A 190 -15.93 1.10 0.63
C TYR A 190 -15.56 0.50 1.98
N VAL A 191 -15.44 1.33 3.03
CA VAL A 191 -14.91 0.96 4.34
C VAL A 191 -15.96 0.35 5.27
N GLU A 192 -17.22 0.83 5.23
CA GLU A 192 -18.26 0.34 6.15
C GLU A 192 -18.48 -1.17 5.98
N GLY A 193 -18.22 -1.92 7.06
CA GLY A 193 -18.36 -3.39 7.10
C GLY A 193 -17.32 -4.15 6.28
N CYS A 194 -16.20 -3.54 5.90
CA CYS A 194 -15.08 -4.27 5.33
C CYS A 194 -14.48 -5.25 6.36
N GLU A 195 -13.84 -6.31 5.91
CA GLU A 195 -13.21 -7.32 6.79
C GLU A 195 -11.84 -6.83 7.28
N TRP A 196 -11.10 -6.15 6.42
CA TRP A 196 -9.78 -5.61 6.69
C TRP A 196 -9.70 -4.15 6.29
N LEU A 197 -9.25 -3.30 7.21
CA LEU A 197 -8.96 -1.89 6.96
C LEU A 197 -7.46 -1.65 7.17
N LEU A 198 -6.82 -1.12 6.14
CA LEU A 198 -5.47 -0.58 6.18
C LEU A 198 -5.59 0.95 6.27
N HIS A 199 -5.15 1.53 7.39
CA HIS A 199 -5.31 2.97 7.64
C HIS A 199 -4.04 3.57 8.24
N GLU A 200 -3.77 4.83 7.92
CA GLU A 200 -2.63 5.54 8.51
C GLU A 200 -2.85 5.86 9.98
N ALA A 201 -1.77 5.88 10.75
CA ALA A 201 -1.74 6.36 12.13
C ALA A 201 -0.38 6.97 12.44
N PHE A 202 -0.27 8.26 12.20
CA PHE A 202 1.00 8.98 12.23
C PHE A 202 1.75 8.86 13.55
N CYS A 203 1.03 8.98 14.68
CA CYS A 203 1.58 8.88 16.03
C CYS A 203 0.52 8.46 17.04
N LEU A 204 0.95 8.24 18.30
CA LEU A 204 0.06 8.11 19.44
C LEU A 204 -0.75 9.41 19.65
N TYR A 205 -2.01 9.29 20.03
CA TYR A 205 -2.83 10.44 20.46
C TYR A 205 -2.23 11.13 21.69
N SER A 206 -1.66 10.35 22.61
CA SER A 206 -0.97 10.87 23.78
C SER A 206 0.25 11.75 23.45
N GLU A 207 0.82 11.60 22.23
CA GLU A 207 1.96 12.39 21.76
C GLU A 207 1.60 13.40 20.65
N ARG A 208 0.31 13.64 20.41
CA ARG A 208 -0.16 14.55 19.35
C ARG A 208 0.42 15.97 19.43
N ASP A 209 0.67 16.46 20.64
CA ASP A 209 1.24 17.80 20.85
C ASP A 209 2.72 17.84 20.43
N LEU A 210 3.43 16.71 20.49
CA LEU A 210 4.82 16.58 20.02
C LEU A 210 4.90 16.50 18.49
N PHE A 211 4.00 15.75 17.86
CA PHE A 211 4.06 15.44 16.44
C PHE A 211 3.18 16.32 15.56
N SER A 212 2.19 17.02 16.14
CA SER A 212 1.21 17.87 15.43
C SER A 212 0.57 17.16 14.22
N PRO A 213 -0.02 15.95 14.39
CA PRO A 213 -0.55 15.17 13.27
C PRO A 213 -1.65 15.92 12.51
N TYR A 214 -2.55 16.58 13.21
CA TYR A 214 -3.69 17.28 12.61
C TYR A 214 -3.29 18.47 11.72
N GLU A 215 -2.24 19.21 12.10
CA GLU A 215 -1.67 20.26 11.27
C GLU A 215 -1.02 19.72 9.99
N LYS A 216 -0.59 18.46 10.04
CA LYS A 216 0.00 17.73 8.92
C LYS A 216 -1.02 16.94 8.13
N HIS A 217 -2.31 17.02 8.48
CA HIS A 217 -3.40 16.22 7.92
C HIS A 217 -3.16 14.72 8.05
N HIS A 218 -2.93 14.27 9.29
CA HIS A 218 -2.79 12.86 9.63
C HIS A 218 -3.63 12.51 10.86
N SER A 219 -3.97 11.23 10.98
CA SER A 219 -4.67 10.64 12.12
C SER A 219 -3.68 10.20 13.20
N THR A 220 -4.20 10.01 14.41
CA THR A 220 -3.51 9.31 15.49
C THR A 220 -3.99 7.86 15.57
N VAL A 221 -3.33 7.03 16.39
CA VAL A 221 -3.78 5.67 16.71
C VAL A 221 -5.23 5.67 17.21
N LYS A 222 -5.57 6.61 18.10
CA LYS A 222 -6.94 6.77 18.61
C LYS A 222 -7.94 7.02 17.47
N ASP A 223 -7.66 7.96 16.58
CA ASP A 223 -8.58 8.34 15.51
C ASP A 223 -8.87 7.15 14.58
N ALA A 224 -7.82 6.42 14.18
CA ALA A 224 -7.95 5.23 13.33
C ALA A 224 -8.73 4.10 14.03
N CYS A 225 -8.48 3.89 15.33
CA CYS A 225 -9.16 2.88 16.13
C CYS A 225 -10.64 3.21 16.37
N GLU A 226 -10.97 4.47 16.73
CA GLU A 226 -12.36 4.92 16.87
C GLU A 226 -13.13 4.83 15.54
N LEU A 227 -12.48 5.13 14.42
CA LEU A 227 -13.04 4.96 13.09
C LEU A 227 -13.38 3.50 12.80
N ALA A 228 -12.44 2.59 12.97
CA ALA A 228 -12.64 1.16 12.74
C ALA A 228 -13.75 0.60 13.63
N GLN A 229 -13.80 1.01 14.90
CA GLN A 229 -14.88 0.64 15.84
C GLN A 229 -16.24 1.15 15.36
N LYS A 230 -16.33 2.41 14.93
CA LYS A 230 -17.57 3.06 14.43
C LYS A 230 -18.08 2.40 13.15
N LEU A 231 -17.20 1.99 12.25
CA LEU A 231 -17.53 1.40 10.95
C LEU A 231 -17.62 -0.14 10.99
N HIS A 232 -17.57 -0.73 12.19
CA HIS A 232 -17.70 -2.18 12.42
C HIS A 232 -16.69 -3.02 11.65
N VAL A 233 -15.45 -2.54 11.56
CA VAL A 233 -14.33 -3.25 10.93
C VAL A 233 -13.75 -4.24 11.94
N PRO A 234 -13.61 -5.54 11.63
CA PRO A 234 -13.05 -6.50 12.57
C PRO A 234 -11.52 -6.51 12.64
N ASN A 235 -10.82 -6.15 11.55
CA ASN A 235 -9.35 -6.20 11.48
C ASN A 235 -8.79 -4.86 10.98
N LEU A 236 -7.98 -4.19 11.81
CA LEU A 236 -7.35 -2.91 11.51
C LEU A 236 -5.82 -3.07 11.45
N VAL A 237 -5.22 -2.65 10.34
CA VAL A 237 -3.76 -2.58 10.16
C VAL A 237 -3.35 -1.11 10.14
N LEU A 238 -2.43 -0.71 11.03
CA LEU A 238 -1.90 0.64 11.11
C LEU A 238 -0.53 0.74 10.43
N TYR A 239 -0.34 1.79 9.67
CA TYR A 239 0.92 2.10 8.98
C TYR A 239 1.14 3.63 8.91
N HIS A 240 2.15 4.09 8.17
CA HIS A 240 2.52 5.50 7.98
C HIS A 240 2.85 6.22 9.28
N THR A 241 3.59 5.52 10.15
CA THR A 241 3.87 5.94 11.51
C THR A 241 5.14 6.80 11.61
N GLU A 242 5.30 7.51 12.71
CA GLU A 242 6.60 8.06 13.14
C GLU A 242 7.59 6.93 13.53
N ASP A 243 8.88 7.25 13.66
CA ASP A 243 9.93 6.28 13.99
C ASP A 243 10.68 6.54 15.31
N LYS A 244 10.30 7.55 16.10
CA LYS A 244 10.90 7.79 17.42
C LYS A 244 10.62 6.66 18.39
N ASN A 245 9.43 6.06 18.28
CA ASN A 245 8.98 4.95 19.10
C ASN A 245 9.27 3.58 18.47
N ILE A 246 10.05 3.49 17.40
CA ILE A 246 10.20 2.28 16.57
C ILE A 246 10.48 1.00 17.38
N GLN A 247 11.27 1.09 18.44
CA GLN A 247 11.65 -0.07 19.27
C GLN A 247 10.48 -0.61 20.11
N ASN A 248 9.56 0.26 20.52
CA ASN A 248 8.42 -0.07 21.38
C ASN A 248 7.08 0.22 20.70
N ARG A 249 7.09 0.57 19.41
CA ARG A 249 5.91 0.99 18.65
C ARG A 249 4.74 0.02 18.77
N LYS A 250 5.00 -1.27 18.57
CA LYS A 250 3.97 -2.31 18.70
C LYS A 250 3.26 -2.26 20.06
N GLU A 251 4.04 -2.26 21.13
CA GLU A 251 3.51 -2.27 22.49
C GLU A 251 2.71 -0.98 22.79
N LEU A 252 3.29 0.17 22.48
CA LEU A 252 2.68 1.46 22.76
C LEU A 252 1.40 1.69 21.96
N TYR A 253 1.43 1.41 20.63
CA TYR A 253 0.28 1.60 19.75
C TYR A 253 -0.84 0.59 20.05
N SER A 254 -0.48 -0.67 20.40
CA SER A 254 -1.47 -1.67 20.85
C SER A 254 -2.14 -1.23 22.14
N ALA A 255 -1.37 -0.82 23.14
CA ALA A 255 -1.90 -0.40 24.44
C ALA A 255 -2.83 0.83 24.34
N GLU A 256 -2.51 1.80 23.48
CA GLU A 256 -3.39 2.93 23.23
C GLU A 256 -4.63 2.50 22.41
N GLY A 257 -4.43 1.75 21.33
CA GLY A 257 -5.49 1.37 20.41
C GLY A 257 -6.55 0.47 21.01
N GLU A 258 -6.17 -0.50 21.86
CA GLU A 258 -7.07 -1.39 22.57
C GLU A 258 -8.07 -0.66 23.49
N SER A 259 -7.77 0.59 23.86
CA SER A 259 -8.68 1.45 24.61
C SER A 259 -9.85 1.98 23.78
N TYR A 260 -9.74 1.94 22.44
CA TYR A 260 -10.70 2.53 21.51
C TYR A 260 -11.27 1.54 20.50
N PHE A 261 -10.63 0.38 20.33
CA PHE A 261 -11.01 -0.63 19.35
C PHE A 261 -11.00 -2.03 19.94
N SER A 262 -12.10 -2.75 19.78
CA SER A 262 -12.30 -4.11 20.32
C SER A 262 -12.01 -5.23 19.33
N GLY A 263 -11.71 -4.89 18.07
CA GLY A 263 -11.35 -5.85 17.05
C GLY A 263 -9.85 -6.22 17.07
N ASN A 264 -9.39 -6.86 16.02
CA ASN A 264 -7.99 -7.25 15.88
C ASN A 264 -7.17 -6.07 15.37
N LEU A 265 -6.22 -5.60 16.17
CA LEU A 265 -5.33 -4.48 15.85
C LEU A 265 -3.93 -5.00 15.49
N TYR A 266 -3.44 -4.63 14.32
CA TYR A 266 -2.14 -5.01 13.79
C TYR A 266 -1.25 -3.77 13.60
N ILE A 267 -0.06 -3.82 14.17
CA ILE A 267 0.96 -2.77 14.05
C ILE A 267 2.24 -3.44 13.55
N PRO A 268 2.35 -3.68 12.23
CA PRO A 268 3.50 -4.37 11.67
C PRO A 268 4.76 -3.51 11.73
N ASN A 269 5.90 -4.16 11.83
CA ASN A 269 7.20 -3.59 11.49
C ASN A 269 7.47 -3.80 9.99
N ASP A 270 8.52 -3.14 9.50
CA ASP A 270 9.02 -3.43 8.15
C ASP A 270 9.32 -4.93 7.99
N LEU A 271 8.98 -5.46 6.84
CA LEU A 271 9.14 -6.87 6.43
C LEU A 271 8.26 -7.87 7.17
N GLU A 272 7.38 -7.42 8.06
CA GLU A 272 6.41 -8.32 8.69
C GLU A 272 5.24 -8.65 7.76
N SER A 273 4.76 -9.89 7.89
CA SER A 273 3.61 -10.40 7.14
C SER A 273 2.43 -10.71 8.04
N ILE A 274 1.23 -10.47 7.51
CA ILE A 274 -0.06 -10.72 8.16
C ILE A 274 -0.87 -11.62 7.23
N GLU A 275 -1.42 -12.72 7.76
CA GLU A 275 -2.34 -13.57 7.01
C GLU A 275 -3.73 -12.92 6.96
N ILE A 276 -4.22 -12.70 5.74
CA ILE A 276 -5.55 -12.15 5.48
C ILE A 276 -6.53 -13.33 5.29
N VAL A 277 -7.33 -13.59 6.30
CA VAL A 277 -8.28 -14.72 6.35
C VAL A 277 -9.72 -14.25 6.37
#